data_f7142f989e821ce7c726437d0840a6f9
#
_entry.id   f7142f989e821ce7c726437d0840a6f9
#
_cell.length_a   1.000
_cell.length_b   1.000
_cell.length_c   1.000
_cell.angle_alpha   90.00
_cell.angle_beta   90.00
_cell.angle_gamma   90.00
#
_symmetry.space_group_name_H-M   'P 1'
#
loop_
_entity.id
_entity.type
_entity.pdbx_description
1 polymer ?
#
loop_
_entity_poly.entity_id
_entity_poly.type
_entity_poly.pdbx_seq_one_letter_code
_entity_poly.pdbx_strand_id
1 'polypeptide(L)'
;MSPPQHVAGVCGSLRDASYTRIALDHALQAAEDCGAPTTLVDLRGYDLPVFDTDHREAGDAARLQEDIQRADSVLLGSPMYHGSYAAPLKNALDYCGFDEFENTTVGLLAVAGGSFPTMTLEHLRSVCRALNAWVLPHQAAIPTASEKFENG
;
A
#
# COMPACT_ATOMS: atom_id res chain seq x y z
N MET A 1 -8.21 16.77 23.00
CA MET A 1 -7.95 15.47 22.33
C MET A 1 -7.45 15.75 20.93
N SER A 2 -6.42 15.05 20.52
CA SER A 2 -5.99 15.12 19.12
C SER A 2 -7.10 14.55 18.22
N PRO A 3 -7.28 15.06 16.98
CA PRO A 3 -8.22 14.46 16.04
C PRO A 3 -7.83 13.00 15.76
N PRO A 4 -8.80 12.14 15.40
CA PRO A 4 -8.47 10.77 15.04
C PRO A 4 -7.53 10.75 13.83
N GLN A 5 -6.54 9.86 13.86
CA GLN A 5 -5.53 9.73 12.82
C GLN A 5 -6.13 9.02 11.60
N HIS A 6 -6.06 9.63 10.43
CA HIS A 6 -6.56 9.05 9.20
C HIS A 6 -5.57 8.00 8.64
N VAL A 7 -6.08 6.82 8.28
CA VAL A 7 -5.28 5.71 7.73
C VAL A 7 -5.66 5.45 6.28
N ALA A 8 -4.71 5.52 5.37
CA ALA A 8 -4.90 5.10 3.99
C ALA A 8 -4.27 3.73 3.74
N GLY A 9 -4.98 2.85 3.04
CA GLY A 9 -4.44 1.58 2.55
C GLY A 9 -4.23 1.65 1.05
N VAL A 10 -3.01 1.42 0.57
CA VAL A 10 -2.69 1.39 -0.87
C VAL A 10 -2.61 -0.05 -1.34
N CYS A 11 -3.53 -0.44 -2.23
CA CYS A 11 -3.60 -1.80 -2.77
C CYS A 11 -2.86 -1.91 -4.10
N GLY A 12 -1.72 -2.64 -4.08
CA GLY A 12 -0.89 -2.87 -5.25
C GLY A 12 -1.37 -3.99 -6.19
N SER A 13 -2.47 -4.65 -5.87
CA SER A 13 -3.02 -5.73 -6.69
C SER A 13 -4.08 -5.21 -7.67
N LEU A 14 -3.96 -5.57 -8.93
CA LEU A 14 -4.95 -5.26 -9.97
C LEU A 14 -5.97 -6.40 -10.20
N ARG A 15 -5.88 -7.52 -9.45
CA ARG A 15 -6.84 -8.62 -9.58
C ARG A 15 -8.21 -8.21 -9.05
N ASP A 16 -9.29 -8.65 -9.70
CA ASP A 16 -10.65 -8.46 -9.19
C ASP A 16 -10.86 -9.22 -7.87
N ALA A 17 -10.52 -10.49 -7.81
CA ALA A 17 -10.51 -11.30 -6.58
C ALA A 17 -9.14 -11.22 -5.90
N SER A 18 -8.83 -10.08 -5.30
CA SER A 18 -7.52 -9.80 -4.71
C SER A 18 -7.46 -10.12 -3.22
N TYR A 19 -6.66 -11.09 -2.84
CA TYR A 19 -6.36 -11.37 -1.43
C TYR A 19 -5.64 -10.21 -0.74
N THR A 20 -4.81 -9.46 -1.46
CA THR A 20 -4.16 -8.25 -0.93
C THR A 20 -5.20 -7.20 -0.53
N ARG A 21 -6.22 -6.99 -1.37
CA ARG A 21 -7.30 -6.04 -1.04
C ARG A 21 -8.10 -6.51 0.15
N ILE A 22 -8.48 -7.78 0.20
CA ILE A 22 -9.22 -8.34 1.35
C ILE A 22 -8.42 -8.14 2.64
N ALA A 23 -7.12 -8.41 2.62
CA ALA A 23 -6.26 -8.23 3.79
C ALA A 23 -6.14 -6.76 4.22
N LEU A 24 -6.04 -5.84 3.25
CA LEU A 24 -6.06 -4.39 3.55
C LEU A 24 -7.40 -3.94 4.10
N ASP A 25 -8.52 -4.43 3.55
CA ASP A 25 -9.85 -4.11 4.06
C ASP A 25 -10.01 -4.53 5.52
N HIS A 26 -9.51 -5.72 5.89
CA HIS A 26 -9.49 -6.16 7.30
C HIS A 26 -8.65 -5.24 8.19
N ALA A 27 -7.49 -4.80 7.72
CA ALA A 27 -6.63 -3.89 8.47
C ALA A 27 -7.26 -2.50 8.62
N LEU A 28 -7.89 -1.99 7.58
CA LEU A 28 -8.61 -0.71 7.61
C LEU A 28 -9.85 -0.79 8.51
N GLN A 29 -10.60 -1.89 8.46
CA GLN A 29 -11.73 -2.10 9.37
C GLN A 29 -11.30 -2.10 10.84
N ALA A 30 -10.16 -2.74 11.16
CA ALA A 30 -9.61 -2.71 12.51
C ALA A 30 -9.22 -1.28 12.95
N ALA A 31 -8.72 -0.45 12.03
CA ALA A 31 -8.46 0.96 12.31
C ALA A 31 -9.77 1.74 12.57
N GLU A 32 -10.82 1.49 11.79
CA GLU A 32 -12.15 2.08 12.01
C GLU A 32 -12.75 1.68 13.35
N ASP A 33 -12.61 0.43 13.74
CA ASP A 33 -13.06 -0.07 15.06
C ASP A 33 -12.33 0.63 16.22
N CYS A 34 -11.12 1.16 15.97
CA CYS A 34 -10.37 2.00 16.89
C CYS A 34 -10.70 3.51 16.75
N GLY A 35 -11.65 3.88 15.88
CA GLY A 35 -12.10 5.27 15.69
C GLY A 35 -11.30 6.07 14.66
N ALA A 36 -10.42 5.44 13.88
CA ALA A 36 -9.67 6.11 12.81
C ALA A 36 -10.50 6.18 11.53
N PRO A 37 -10.64 7.32 10.87
CA PRO A 37 -11.16 7.37 9.50
C PRO A 37 -10.19 6.66 8.56
N THR A 38 -10.72 5.97 7.55
CA THR A 38 -9.91 5.20 6.61
C THR A 38 -10.22 5.54 5.15
N THR A 39 -9.28 5.25 4.27
CA THR A 39 -9.45 5.33 2.82
C THR A 39 -8.71 4.16 2.16
N LEU A 40 -9.38 3.43 1.28
CA LEU A 40 -8.71 2.47 0.40
C LEU A 40 -8.33 3.16 -0.91
N VAL A 41 -7.03 3.24 -1.17
CA VAL A 41 -6.46 3.66 -2.46
C VAL A 41 -6.28 2.39 -3.30
N ASP A 42 -7.33 2.01 -4.03
CA ASP A 42 -7.32 0.86 -4.93
C ASP A 42 -6.77 1.31 -6.29
N LEU A 43 -5.56 0.86 -6.63
CA LEU A 43 -4.86 1.30 -7.84
C LEU A 43 -5.57 0.92 -9.14
N ARG A 44 -6.57 0.03 -9.11
CA ARG A 44 -7.43 -0.23 -10.28
C ARG A 44 -8.27 0.97 -10.69
N GLY A 45 -8.55 1.85 -9.75
CA GLY A 45 -9.34 3.08 -9.96
C GLY A 45 -8.54 4.29 -10.41
N TYR A 46 -7.24 4.14 -10.70
CA TYR A 46 -6.37 5.23 -11.11
C TYR A 46 -5.77 4.95 -12.49
N ASP A 47 -5.87 5.91 -13.38
CA ASP A 47 -5.11 5.89 -14.64
C ASP A 47 -3.69 6.40 -14.36
N LEU A 48 -2.75 5.47 -14.17
CA LEU A 48 -1.35 5.78 -13.90
C LEU A 48 -0.49 5.19 -15.02
N PRO A 49 -0.13 5.97 -16.05
CA PRO A 49 0.89 5.55 -17.01
C PRO A 49 2.19 5.15 -16.30
N VAL A 50 3.04 4.38 -16.96
CA VAL A 50 4.37 4.08 -16.41
C VAL A 50 5.09 5.41 -16.12
N PHE A 51 5.59 5.55 -14.90
CA PHE A 51 6.22 6.79 -14.42
C PHE A 51 7.35 7.21 -15.34
N ASP A 52 7.31 8.46 -15.75
CA ASP A 52 8.31 9.12 -16.57
C ASP A 52 8.63 10.48 -15.94
N THR A 53 9.91 10.75 -15.75
CA THR A 53 10.37 11.98 -15.12
C THR A 53 10.05 13.23 -15.95
N ASP A 54 9.83 13.07 -17.25
CA ASP A 54 9.43 14.18 -18.13
C ASP A 54 7.91 14.45 -18.09
N HIS A 55 7.12 13.49 -17.54
CA HIS A 55 5.66 13.55 -17.51
C HIS A 55 5.11 13.18 -16.10
N ARG A 56 5.61 13.84 -15.06
CA ARG A 56 5.30 13.52 -13.65
C ARG A 56 3.83 13.73 -13.25
N GLU A 57 3.10 14.50 -14.02
CA GLU A 57 1.69 14.84 -13.74
C GLU A 57 0.73 14.06 -14.66
N ALA A 58 1.19 12.95 -15.25
CA ALA A 58 0.38 12.17 -16.18
C ALA A 58 -0.78 11.44 -15.47
N GLY A 59 -1.90 11.32 -16.17
CA GLY A 59 -3.07 10.58 -15.71
C GLY A 59 -3.62 11.11 -14.38
N ASP A 60 -3.85 10.19 -13.45
CA ASP A 60 -4.41 10.47 -12.12
C ASP A 60 -3.33 10.72 -11.05
N ALA A 61 -2.09 11.06 -11.42
CA ALA A 61 -0.98 11.26 -10.48
C ALA A 61 -1.32 12.25 -9.36
N ALA A 62 -1.89 13.41 -9.71
CA ALA A 62 -2.27 14.43 -8.72
C ALA A 62 -3.32 13.91 -7.73
N ARG A 63 -4.32 13.16 -8.21
CA ARG A 63 -5.35 12.56 -7.35
C ARG A 63 -4.76 11.52 -6.40
N LEU A 64 -3.85 10.68 -6.89
CA LEU A 64 -3.15 9.69 -6.07
C LEU A 64 -2.36 10.37 -4.94
N GLN A 65 -1.57 11.38 -5.29
CA GLN A 65 -0.77 12.15 -4.32
C GLN A 65 -1.67 12.79 -3.25
N GLU A 66 -2.76 13.42 -3.67
CA GLU A 66 -3.71 14.06 -2.76
C GLU A 66 -4.38 13.06 -1.82
N ASP A 67 -4.79 11.89 -2.32
CA ASP A 67 -5.43 10.84 -1.51
C ASP A 67 -4.45 10.25 -0.47
N ILE A 68 -3.16 10.16 -0.78
CA ILE A 68 -2.12 9.71 0.16
C ILE A 68 -1.78 10.82 1.16
N GLN A 69 -1.61 12.06 0.73
CA GLN A 69 -1.28 13.21 1.60
C GLN A 69 -2.31 13.47 2.70
N ARG A 70 -3.58 13.12 2.46
CA ARG A 70 -4.65 13.27 3.45
C ARG A 70 -4.52 12.33 4.64
N ALA A 71 -3.71 11.29 4.51
CA ALA A 71 -3.54 10.28 5.56
C ALA A 71 -2.38 10.63 6.49
N ASP A 72 -2.58 10.39 7.78
CA ASP A 72 -1.52 10.49 8.80
C ASP A 72 -0.65 9.23 8.83
N SER A 73 -1.21 8.11 8.39
CA SER A 73 -0.52 6.82 8.30
C SER A 73 -0.94 6.06 7.04
N VAL A 74 -0.03 5.29 6.47
CA VAL A 74 -0.27 4.55 5.24
C VAL A 74 0.03 3.06 5.44
N LEU A 75 -0.89 2.20 4.99
CA LEU A 75 -0.65 0.77 4.83
C LEU A 75 -0.34 0.48 3.37
N LEU A 76 0.82 -0.10 3.09
CA LEU A 76 1.18 -0.56 1.75
C LEU A 76 0.96 -2.06 1.65
N GLY A 77 0.04 -2.47 0.78
CA GLY A 77 -0.26 -3.88 0.51
C GLY A 77 0.15 -4.29 -0.90
N SER A 78 0.91 -5.39 -1.01
CA SER A 78 1.35 -5.92 -2.30
C SER A 78 1.23 -7.44 -2.37
N PRO A 79 0.77 -7.99 -3.51
CA PRO A 79 1.08 -9.38 -3.80
C PRO A 79 2.58 -9.53 -4.04
N MET A 80 3.11 -10.71 -3.76
CA MET A 80 4.48 -11.07 -4.15
C MET A 80 4.46 -11.71 -5.53
N TYR A 81 5.13 -11.08 -6.48
CA TYR A 81 5.41 -11.65 -7.79
C TYR A 81 6.92 -11.74 -7.99
N HIS A 82 7.43 -12.96 -8.23
CA HIS A 82 8.85 -13.19 -8.46
C HIS A 82 9.76 -12.58 -7.37
N GLY A 83 9.35 -12.76 -6.10
CA GLY A 83 10.15 -12.36 -4.94
C GLY A 83 10.10 -10.87 -4.57
N SER A 84 9.22 -10.09 -5.19
CA SER A 84 9.14 -8.65 -4.91
C SER A 84 7.70 -8.13 -4.96
N TYR A 85 7.54 -6.83 -4.71
CA TYR A 85 6.27 -6.12 -4.84
C TYR A 85 5.78 -6.08 -6.29
N ALA A 86 4.49 -5.92 -6.47
CA ALA A 86 3.88 -5.79 -7.78
C ALA A 86 4.22 -4.44 -8.44
N ALA A 87 4.39 -4.46 -9.77
CA ALA A 87 4.72 -3.26 -10.55
C ALA A 87 3.73 -2.09 -10.35
N PRO A 88 2.40 -2.30 -10.26
CA PRO A 88 1.48 -1.18 -10.02
C PRO A 88 1.76 -0.41 -8.73
N LEU A 89 2.15 -1.10 -7.65
CA LEU A 89 2.49 -0.43 -6.40
C LEU A 89 3.75 0.42 -6.56
N LYS A 90 4.82 -0.14 -7.13
CA LYS A 90 6.06 0.63 -7.35
C LYS A 90 5.83 1.81 -8.28
N ASN A 91 5.03 1.63 -9.34
CA ASN A 91 4.67 2.71 -10.24
C ASN A 91 3.94 3.85 -9.50
N ALA A 92 2.98 3.52 -8.65
CA ALA A 92 2.29 4.51 -7.81
C ALA A 92 3.27 5.23 -6.85
N LEU A 93 4.20 4.51 -6.23
CA LEU A 93 5.20 5.09 -5.35
C LEU A 93 6.22 5.96 -6.10
N ASP A 94 6.49 5.68 -7.37
CA ASP A 94 7.36 6.52 -8.21
C ASP A 94 6.74 7.89 -8.52
N TYR A 95 5.41 8.00 -8.53
CA TYR A 95 4.70 9.28 -8.62
C TYR A 95 4.69 10.07 -7.32
N CYS A 96 4.98 9.42 -6.18
CA CYS A 96 5.01 10.02 -4.86
C CYS A 96 6.43 10.46 -4.48
N GLY A 97 6.52 11.32 -3.50
CA GLY A 97 7.79 11.82 -2.98
C GLY A 97 7.73 12.12 -1.49
N PHE A 98 8.51 13.08 -1.06
CA PHE A 98 8.57 13.50 0.35
C PHE A 98 7.27 14.15 0.81
N ASP A 99 6.55 14.84 -0.08
CA ASP A 99 5.29 15.48 0.26
C ASP A 99 4.22 14.47 0.73
N GLU A 100 4.27 13.23 0.22
CA GLU A 100 3.35 12.15 0.59
C GLU A 100 3.87 11.30 1.75
N PHE A 101 5.19 11.09 1.86
CA PHE A 101 5.74 10.05 2.73
C PHE A 101 6.71 10.51 3.81
N GLU A 102 7.32 11.69 3.69
CA GLU A 102 8.29 12.15 4.70
C GLU A 102 7.62 12.25 6.09
N ASN A 103 8.22 11.59 7.06
CA ASN A 103 7.71 11.50 8.44
C ASN A 103 6.35 10.78 8.58
N THR A 104 5.83 10.17 7.53
CA THR A 104 4.60 9.38 7.58
C THR A 104 4.87 8.00 8.17
N THR A 105 4.02 7.55 9.08
CA THR A 105 4.07 6.18 9.60
C THR A 105 3.54 5.21 8.56
N VAL A 106 4.33 4.17 8.22
CA VAL A 106 3.96 3.18 7.21
C VAL A 106 3.95 1.77 7.79
N GLY A 107 2.84 1.07 7.61
CA GLY A 107 2.71 -0.37 7.85
C GLY A 107 2.79 -1.15 6.53
N LEU A 108 3.40 -2.34 6.57
CA LEU A 108 3.61 -3.17 5.39
C LEU A 108 2.82 -4.47 5.47
N LEU A 109 2.21 -4.85 4.35
CA LEU A 109 1.48 -6.10 4.16
C LEU A 109 1.85 -6.72 2.82
N ALA A 110 2.21 -7.99 2.82
CA ALA A 110 2.48 -8.72 1.58
C ALA A 110 1.79 -10.08 1.57
N VAL A 111 1.27 -10.44 0.40
CA VAL A 111 0.50 -11.66 0.18
C VAL A 111 1.17 -12.51 -0.89
N ALA A 112 1.37 -13.79 -0.62
CA ALA A 112 1.95 -14.74 -1.57
C ALA A 112 1.05 -15.95 -1.79
N GLY A 113 1.05 -16.48 -2.99
CA GLY A 113 0.39 -17.76 -3.31
C GLY A 113 1.14 -18.97 -2.76
N GLY A 114 2.43 -18.85 -2.51
CA GLY A 114 3.31 -19.88 -1.98
C GLY A 114 3.93 -19.53 -0.64
N SER A 115 5.25 -19.53 -0.55
CA SER A 115 6.01 -19.29 0.69
C SER A 115 5.88 -17.85 1.22
N PHE A 116 6.46 -17.60 2.39
CA PHE A 116 6.39 -16.29 3.06
C PHE A 116 6.93 -15.16 2.18
N PRO A 117 6.18 -14.06 2.03
CA PRO A 117 6.55 -12.91 1.19
C PRO A 117 7.54 -11.94 1.88
N THR A 118 8.51 -12.45 2.63
CA THR A 118 9.45 -11.63 3.40
C THR A 118 10.29 -10.72 2.50
N MET A 119 10.73 -11.22 1.34
CA MET A 119 11.51 -10.43 0.38
C MET A 119 10.73 -9.19 -0.10
N THR A 120 9.44 -9.34 -0.37
CA THR A 120 8.58 -8.22 -0.76
C THR A 120 8.55 -7.16 0.33
N LEU A 121 8.41 -7.56 1.59
CA LEU A 121 8.39 -6.65 2.73
C LEU A 121 9.72 -5.91 2.89
N GLU A 122 10.84 -6.61 2.75
CA GLU A 122 12.18 -6.00 2.82
C GLU A 122 12.42 -5.01 1.67
N HIS A 123 11.98 -5.35 0.45
CA HIS A 123 12.07 -4.43 -0.68
C HIS A 123 11.20 -3.17 -0.46
N LEU A 124 10.00 -3.32 0.09
CA LEU A 124 9.14 -2.18 0.43
C LEU A 124 9.76 -1.31 1.53
N ARG A 125 10.43 -1.89 2.52
CA ARG A 125 11.18 -1.12 3.54
C ARG A 125 12.26 -0.25 2.90
N SER A 126 12.97 -0.77 1.92
CA SER A 126 13.98 -0.02 1.17
C SER A 126 13.38 1.18 0.43
N VAL A 127 12.24 0.98 -0.23
CA VAL A 127 11.50 2.06 -0.92
C VAL A 127 11.02 3.12 0.08
N CYS A 128 10.39 2.71 1.17
CA CYS A 128 9.90 3.62 2.21
C CYS A 128 11.04 4.42 2.86
N ARG A 129 12.20 3.80 3.07
CA ARG A 129 13.39 4.49 3.57
C ARG A 129 13.84 5.59 2.61
N ALA A 130 13.82 5.34 1.30
CA ALA A 130 14.15 6.33 0.28
C ALA A 130 13.16 7.51 0.26
N LEU A 131 11.92 7.29 0.72
CA LEU A 131 10.88 8.30 0.84
C LEU A 131 10.86 9.00 2.22
N ASN A 132 11.82 8.73 3.10
CA ASN A 132 11.89 9.24 4.48
C ASN A 132 10.67 8.89 5.34
N ALA A 133 10.02 7.77 5.07
CA ALA A 133 8.90 7.27 5.86
C ALA A 133 9.37 6.50 7.10
N TRP A 134 8.56 6.52 8.15
CA TRP A 134 8.74 5.72 9.36
C TRP A 134 8.02 4.38 9.24
N VAL A 135 8.75 3.33 8.91
CA VAL A 135 8.18 2.00 8.75
C VAL A 135 8.05 1.29 10.09
N LEU A 136 6.85 0.79 10.40
CA LEU A 136 6.63 0.00 11.60
C LEU A 136 7.52 -1.26 11.61
N PRO A 137 8.07 -1.65 12.78
CA PRO A 137 8.77 -2.93 12.91
C PRO A 137 7.87 -4.13 12.61
N HIS A 138 6.60 -4.05 13.03
CA HIS A 138 5.60 -5.07 12.71
C HIS A 138 5.21 -5.02 11.24
N GLN A 139 5.10 -6.20 10.63
CA GLN A 139 4.69 -6.35 9.24
C GLN A 139 3.83 -7.62 9.07
N ALA A 140 2.87 -7.58 8.15
CA ALA A 140 2.00 -8.70 7.86
C ALA A 140 2.50 -9.48 6.65
N ALA A 141 2.89 -10.73 6.86
CA ALA A 141 3.28 -11.67 5.82
C ALA A 141 2.25 -12.80 5.71
N ILE A 142 1.55 -12.88 4.57
CA ILE A 142 0.48 -13.86 4.36
C ILE A 142 0.91 -14.84 3.27
N PRO A 143 1.46 -16.01 3.63
CA PRO A 143 1.80 -17.05 2.68
C PRO A 143 0.59 -17.90 2.33
N THR A 144 0.67 -18.70 1.26
CA THR A 144 -0.37 -19.66 0.85
C THR A 144 -1.79 -19.05 0.86
N ALA A 145 -1.92 -17.89 0.23
CA ALA A 145 -3.12 -17.05 0.36
C ALA A 145 -4.43 -17.77 0.04
N SER A 146 -4.45 -18.68 -0.94
CA SER A 146 -5.64 -19.45 -1.28
C SER A 146 -6.16 -20.34 -0.15
N GLU A 147 -5.32 -20.64 0.85
CA GLU A 147 -5.71 -21.44 2.03
C GLU A 147 -6.15 -20.56 3.21
N LYS A 148 -5.85 -19.25 3.15
CA LYS A 148 -6.13 -18.29 4.22
C LYS A 148 -7.43 -17.52 4.04
N PHE A 149 -7.84 -17.37 2.78
CA PHE A 149 -9.05 -16.65 2.41
C PHE A 149 -10.06 -17.64 1.82
N GLU A 150 -10.97 -18.15 2.64
CA GLU A 150 -12.06 -19.02 2.17
C GLU A 150 -13.15 -18.15 1.53
N ASN A 151 -13.50 -18.51 0.30
CA ASN A 151 -14.63 -17.92 -0.46
C ASN A 151 -14.55 -16.41 -0.77
N GLY A 152 -13.37 -15.89 -0.99
CA GLY A 152 -13.16 -14.52 -1.51
C GLY A 152 -13.26 -13.44 -0.51
#